data_3d799bbce699a24231749c4b03067028
#
_entry.id   3d799bbce699a24231749c4b03067028
#
_cell.length_a   1.000
_cell.length_b   1.000
_cell.length_c   1.000
_cell.angle_alpha   90.00
_cell.angle_beta   90.00
_cell.angle_gamma   90.00
#
_symmetry.space_group_name_H-M   'P 1'
#
loop_
_entity.id
_entity.type
_entity.pdbx_description
1 polymer ?
#
loop_
_entity_poly.entity_id
_entity_poly.type
_entity_poly.pdbx_seq_one_letter_code
_entity_poly.pdbx_strand_id
1 'polypeptide(L)'
;ILLGSLSFFHGSVVIGCLLVLFVTAIFSKRRLEFLITAVITVLLSVLQTKYFISGPAVAPKLLFDFISEKRTLFGVLSYIDRLLGVLPFVIFAAFLFAKWVERYIILAFLAPFVFAFTVSLTVDVTVNHKYIMMSCILVGIFAAHIIVKMFDKKENTWRIAAGLLIFLLTITGIYDFITVIRKNSNMDKIILNMDDPLTEFVRRSSNSKDIFLTDPYTINQLVFGGAMLFQGHQYYAWSAGYDTDYRDIMVKRMYEAKTPAELDMLVEENNIRFIVVEYANRISEKYDLNEDNIRRTYECVYEAGDGEWKYSVFDTEKKIFDKAVN
;
A
#
# COMPACT_ATOMS: atom_id res chain seq x y z
N ILE A 1 -15.88 6.71 19.93
CA ILE A 1 -14.85 7.74 19.67
C ILE A 1 -13.53 7.06 19.31
N LEU A 2 -12.90 6.25 20.19
CA LEU A 2 -11.59 5.62 19.92
C LEU A 2 -11.56 4.85 18.60
N LEU A 3 -12.58 4.05 18.31
CA LEU A 3 -12.65 3.30 17.06
C LEU A 3 -12.76 4.23 15.82
N GLY A 4 -13.53 5.31 15.93
CA GLY A 4 -13.65 6.30 14.86
C GLY A 4 -12.36 7.09 14.62
N SER A 5 -11.56 7.37 15.67
CA SER A 5 -10.28 8.04 15.50
C SER A 5 -9.22 7.18 14.80
N LEU A 6 -9.38 5.85 14.76
CA LEU A 6 -8.48 4.97 13.99
C LEU A 6 -8.53 5.25 12.48
N SER A 7 -9.59 5.88 11.96
CA SER A 7 -9.67 6.25 10.55
C SER A 7 -8.54 7.20 10.11
N PHE A 8 -8.03 8.02 11.03
CA PHE A 8 -6.88 8.91 10.78
C PHE A 8 -5.55 8.16 10.63
N PHE A 9 -5.47 6.93 11.10
CA PHE A 9 -4.27 6.11 11.05
C PHE A 9 -4.36 5.00 10.01
N HIS A 10 -5.49 4.28 9.97
CA HIS A 10 -5.63 3.11 9.10
C HIS A 10 -7.09 2.73 8.82
N GLY A 11 -7.64 3.16 7.69
CA GLY A 11 -9.04 2.91 7.33
C GLY A 11 -9.43 1.43 7.26
N SER A 12 -8.54 0.54 6.80
CA SER A 12 -8.84 -0.90 6.74
C SER A 12 -9.07 -1.52 8.13
N VAL A 13 -8.39 -1.03 9.17
CA VAL A 13 -8.61 -1.50 10.55
C VAL A 13 -10.01 -1.13 11.01
N VAL A 14 -10.47 0.07 10.69
CA VAL A 14 -11.84 0.52 11.04
C VAL A 14 -12.89 -0.39 10.40
N ILE A 15 -12.74 -0.68 9.11
CA ILE A 15 -13.66 -1.58 8.39
C ILE A 15 -13.65 -2.97 9.03
N GLY A 16 -12.47 -3.54 9.28
CA GLY A 16 -12.34 -4.85 9.92
C GLY A 16 -12.98 -4.90 11.31
N CYS A 17 -12.77 -3.86 12.13
CA CYS A 17 -13.42 -3.76 13.44
C CYS A 17 -14.95 -3.64 13.33
N LEU A 18 -15.45 -2.85 12.37
CA LEU A 18 -16.91 -2.73 12.14
C LEU A 18 -17.53 -4.06 11.70
N LEU A 19 -16.84 -4.85 10.89
CA LEU A 19 -17.29 -6.19 10.49
C LEU A 19 -17.41 -7.13 11.69
N VAL A 20 -16.39 -7.15 12.57
CA VAL A 20 -16.42 -7.93 13.81
C VAL A 20 -17.55 -7.47 14.71
N LEU A 21 -17.71 -6.16 14.91
CA LEU A 21 -18.77 -5.59 15.72
C LEU A 21 -20.17 -5.90 15.17
N PHE A 22 -20.34 -5.87 13.84
CA PHE A 22 -21.59 -6.19 13.19
C PHE A 22 -22.04 -7.62 13.49
N VAL A 23 -21.15 -8.60 13.28
CA VAL A 23 -21.48 -10.01 13.60
C VAL A 23 -21.72 -10.19 15.09
N THR A 24 -20.90 -9.55 15.94
CA THR A 24 -21.11 -9.61 17.40
C THR A 24 -22.46 -9.02 17.81
N ALA A 25 -22.91 -7.93 17.18
CA ALA A 25 -24.19 -7.29 17.46
C ALA A 25 -25.40 -8.20 17.15
N ILE A 26 -25.32 -9.04 16.10
CA ILE A 26 -26.39 -9.96 15.73
C ILE A 26 -26.77 -10.87 16.90
N PHE A 27 -25.78 -11.30 17.64
CA PHE A 27 -25.94 -12.27 18.73
C PHE A 27 -25.99 -11.63 20.12
N SER A 28 -25.65 -10.35 20.24
CA SER A 28 -25.66 -9.64 21.52
C SER A 28 -27.04 -9.17 21.94
N LYS A 29 -27.31 -9.20 23.23
CA LYS A 29 -28.49 -8.52 23.82
C LYS A 29 -28.36 -6.99 23.82
N ARG A 30 -27.13 -6.45 23.67
CA ARG A 30 -26.81 -5.02 23.69
C ARG A 30 -26.66 -4.42 22.28
N ARG A 31 -27.53 -4.79 21.36
CA ARG A 31 -27.47 -4.38 19.96
C ARG A 31 -27.39 -2.87 19.76
N LEU A 32 -28.10 -2.12 20.59
CA LEU A 32 -28.15 -0.66 20.51
C LEU A 32 -26.78 -0.03 20.79
N GLU A 33 -26.03 -0.55 21.75
CA GLU A 33 -24.67 -0.06 22.05
C GLU A 33 -23.71 -0.26 20.87
N PHE A 34 -23.80 -1.42 20.21
CA PHE A 34 -23.02 -1.71 18.99
C PHE A 34 -23.43 -0.80 17.83
N LEU A 35 -24.72 -0.57 17.65
CA LEU A 35 -25.24 0.32 16.60
C LEU A 35 -24.75 1.76 16.82
N ILE A 36 -24.85 2.29 18.03
CA ILE A 36 -24.37 3.65 18.36
C ILE A 36 -22.86 3.74 18.12
N THR A 37 -22.10 2.73 18.52
CA THR A 37 -20.65 2.68 18.27
C THR A 37 -20.35 2.70 16.79
N ALA A 38 -21.06 1.91 15.98
CA ALA A 38 -20.87 1.88 14.53
C ALA A 38 -21.21 3.23 13.90
N VAL A 39 -22.34 3.85 14.26
CA VAL A 39 -22.75 5.16 13.73
C VAL A 39 -21.73 6.24 14.05
N ILE A 40 -21.26 6.33 15.32
CA ILE A 40 -20.23 7.31 15.68
C ILE A 40 -18.94 7.06 14.92
N THR A 41 -18.54 5.80 14.77
CA THR A 41 -17.33 5.42 14.02
C THR A 41 -17.42 5.85 12.55
N VAL A 42 -18.54 5.55 11.89
CA VAL A 42 -18.78 5.92 10.49
C VAL A 42 -18.80 7.44 10.33
N LEU A 43 -19.50 8.17 11.21
CA LEU A 43 -19.52 9.64 11.16
C LEU A 43 -18.13 10.25 11.26
N LEU A 44 -17.32 9.80 12.20
CA LEU A 44 -15.94 10.28 12.34
C LEU A 44 -15.08 9.93 11.11
N SER A 45 -15.25 8.72 10.55
CA SER A 45 -14.54 8.31 9.34
C SER A 45 -14.94 9.14 8.12
N VAL A 46 -16.24 9.45 7.97
CA VAL A 46 -16.74 10.31 6.89
C VAL A 46 -16.21 11.74 7.03
N LEU A 47 -16.21 12.28 8.24
CA LEU A 47 -15.62 13.60 8.51
C LEU A 47 -14.13 13.62 8.12
N GLN A 48 -13.37 12.61 8.55
CA GLN A 48 -11.96 12.48 8.20
C GLN A 48 -11.78 12.44 6.67
N THR A 49 -12.50 11.58 5.97
CA THR A 49 -12.42 11.47 4.51
C THR A 49 -12.73 12.79 3.82
N LYS A 50 -13.80 13.49 4.25
CA LYS A 50 -14.24 14.74 3.63
C LYS A 50 -13.23 15.89 3.79
N TYR A 51 -12.53 15.95 4.93
CA TYR A 51 -11.62 17.06 5.21
C TYR A 51 -10.15 16.81 4.84
N PHE A 52 -9.73 15.54 4.79
CA PHE A 52 -8.32 15.19 4.62
C PHE A 52 -8.01 14.40 3.34
N ILE A 53 -9.03 13.85 2.65
CA ILE A 53 -8.83 13.09 1.42
C ILE A 53 -9.50 13.84 0.26
N SER A 54 -8.68 14.33 -0.66
CA SER A 54 -9.14 14.91 -1.93
C SER A 54 -8.91 13.91 -3.06
N GLY A 55 -9.93 13.66 -3.84
CA GLY A 55 -9.85 12.81 -5.03
C GLY A 55 -10.93 11.73 -5.12
N PRO A 56 -11.07 11.07 -6.26
CA PRO A 56 -12.07 10.03 -6.45
C PRO A 56 -11.73 8.81 -5.60
N ALA A 57 -12.61 8.48 -4.67
CA ALA A 57 -12.54 7.19 -3.98
C ALA A 57 -13.03 6.10 -4.92
N VAL A 58 -12.30 4.98 -4.98
CA VAL A 58 -12.78 3.79 -5.67
C VAL A 58 -14.03 3.28 -4.96
N ALA A 59 -15.12 3.12 -5.71
CA ALA A 59 -16.34 2.54 -5.15
C ALA A 59 -16.11 1.04 -4.85
N PRO A 60 -16.41 0.58 -3.62
CA PRO A 60 -16.36 -0.84 -3.31
C PRO A 60 -17.24 -1.65 -4.26
N LYS A 61 -16.73 -2.77 -4.75
CA LYS A 61 -17.44 -3.67 -5.67
C LYS A 61 -17.65 -5.03 -5.01
N LEU A 62 -18.87 -5.55 -5.07
CA LEU A 62 -19.12 -6.96 -4.73
C LEU A 62 -18.54 -7.82 -5.84
N LEU A 63 -17.53 -8.59 -5.53
CA LEU A 63 -16.82 -9.42 -6.50
C LEU A 63 -16.31 -10.69 -5.80
N PHE A 64 -17.00 -11.81 -6.02
CA PHE A 64 -16.61 -13.07 -5.41
C PHE A 64 -15.24 -13.53 -5.92
N ASP A 65 -14.38 -13.93 -4.97
CA ASP A 65 -13.09 -14.58 -5.19
C ASP A 65 -12.18 -13.89 -6.23
N PHE A 66 -12.11 -12.57 -6.15
CA PHE A 66 -11.23 -11.80 -7.05
C PHE A 66 -9.74 -11.92 -6.68
N ILE A 67 -9.42 -12.51 -5.52
CA ILE A 67 -8.03 -12.69 -5.02
C ILE A 67 -7.38 -13.90 -5.68
N SER A 68 -8.12 -14.99 -5.95
CA SER A 68 -7.57 -16.20 -6.55
C SER A 68 -7.63 -16.16 -8.08
N GLU A 69 -6.71 -16.89 -8.71
CA GLU A 69 -6.67 -17.02 -10.18
C GLU A 69 -7.96 -17.61 -10.76
N LYS A 70 -8.59 -18.53 -10.03
CA LYS A 70 -9.84 -19.18 -10.44
C LYS A 70 -10.97 -18.73 -9.52
N ARG A 71 -11.86 -17.88 -10.01
CA ARG A 71 -13.01 -17.35 -9.28
C ARG A 71 -14.11 -18.38 -9.04
N THR A 72 -13.77 -19.45 -8.35
CA THR A 72 -14.62 -20.59 -8.02
C THR A 72 -14.47 -20.97 -6.56
N LEU A 73 -15.44 -21.68 -5.98
CA LEU A 73 -15.30 -22.19 -4.62
C LEU A 73 -14.04 -23.05 -4.43
N PHE A 74 -13.69 -23.85 -5.44
CA PHE A 74 -12.46 -24.65 -5.40
C PHE A 74 -11.20 -23.76 -5.45
N GLY A 75 -11.23 -22.65 -6.21
CA GLY A 75 -10.17 -21.65 -6.22
C GLY A 75 -9.94 -21.05 -4.83
N VAL A 76 -11.03 -20.64 -4.15
CA VAL A 76 -10.99 -20.12 -2.77
C VAL A 76 -10.38 -21.17 -1.84
N LEU A 77 -10.86 -22.41 -1.86
CA LEU A 77 -10.36 -23.46 -0.98
C LEU A 77 -8.88 -23.76 -1.22
N SER A 78 -8.46 -23.84 -2.49
CA SER A 78 -7.05 -24.03 -2.83
C SER A 78 -6.17 -22.86 -2.40
N TYR A 79 -6.68 -21.63 -2.52
CA TYR A 79 -5.97 -20.44 -2.06
C TYR A 79 -5.81 -20.43 -0.54
N ILE A 80 -6.88 -20.75 0.20
CA ILE A 80 -6.89 -20.86 1.66
C ILE A 80 -5.89 -21.91 2.14
N ASP A 81 -5.89 -23.10 1.52
CA ASP A 81 -4.99 -24.19 1.83
C ASP A 81 -3.51 -23.76 1.68
N ARG A 82 -3.17 -23.16 0.55
CA ARG A 82 -1.81 -22.66 0.28
C ARG A 82 -1.37 -21.54 1.22
N LEU A 83 -2.30 -20.64 1.58
CA LEU A 83 -1.99 -19.46 2.40
C LEU A 83 -1.92 -19.80 3.89
N LEU A 84 -2.84 -20.61 4.39
CA LEU A 84 -3.06 -20.82 5.82
C LEU A 84 -2.63 -22.20 6.31
N GLY A 85 -2.34 -23.13 5.42
CA GLY A 85 -1.90 -24.50 5.75
C GLY A 85 -2.86 -25.17 6.73
N VAL A 86 -2.36 -25.58 7.88
CA VAL A 86 -3.17 -26.32 8.89
C VAL A 86 -4.10 -25.45 9.75
N LEU A 87 -3.97 -24.11 9.70
CA LEU A 87 -4.75 -23.20 10.55
C LEU A 87 -6.28 -23.39 10.41
N PRO A 88 -6.87 -23.50 9.21
CA PRO A 88 -8.30 -23.69 9.05
C PRO A 88 -8.82 -24.95 9.77
N PHE A 89 -8.07 -26.03 9.74
CA PHE A 89 -8.45 -27.28 10.42
C PHE A 89 -8.40 -27.13 11.93
N VAL A 90 -7.40 -26.40 12.47
CA VAL A 90 -7.29 -26.11 13.90
C VAL A 90 -8.46 -25.22 14.37
N ILE A 91 -8.82 -24.19 13.58
CA ILE A 91 -9.95 -23.32 13.90
C ILE A 91 -11.27 -24.07 13.79
N PHE A 92 -11.44 -24.94 12.80
CA PHE A 92 -12.63 -25.78 12.72
C PHE A 92 -12.76 -26.71 13.93
N ALA A 93 -11.68 -27.34 14.36
CA ALA A 93 -11.65 -28.13 15.60
C ALA A 93 -11.98 -27.25 16.81
N ALA A 94 -11.40 -26.02 16.89
CA ALA A 94 -11.71 -25.05 17.93
C ALA A 94 -13.22 -24.77 18.00
N PHE A 95 -13.83 -24.53 16.85
CA PHE A 95 -15.27 -24.25 16.75
C PHE A 95 -16.14 -25.41 17.23
N LEU A 96 -15.77 -26.65 16.88
CA LEU A 96 -16.53 -27.85 17.29
C LEU A 96 -16.52 -28.03 18.81
N PHE A 97 -15.39 -27.81 19.45
CA PHE A 97 -15.22 -28.01 20.92
C PHE A 97 -15.49 -26.75 21.75
N ALA A 98 -15.75 -25.62 21.10
CA ALA A 98 -16.02 -24.33 21.75
C ALA A 98 -17.40 -24.29 22.40
N LYS A 99 -17.52 -23.48 23.48
CA LYS A 99 -18.80 -23.09 24.04
C LYS A 99 -19.54 -22.14 23.09
N TRP A 100 -20.86 -22.00 23.29
CA TRP A 100 -21.70 -21.17 22.41
C TRP A 100 -21.17 -19.74 22.22
N VAL A 101 -20.74 -19.07 23.26
CA VAL A 101 -20.16 -17.71 23.20
C VAL A 101 -18.86 -17.69 22.39
N GLU A 102 -17.99 -18.69 22.59
CA GLU A 102 -16.72 -18.80 21.85
C GLU A 102 -16.96 -19.02 20.34
N ARG A 103 -17.97 -19.84 19.98
CA ARG A 103 -18.38 -20.06 18.57
C ARG A 103 -18.79 -18.73 17.89
N TYR A 104 -19.56 -17.92 18.61
CA TYR A 104 -19.91 -16.59 18.09
C TYR A 104 -18.71 -15.71 17.84
N ILE A 105 -17.76 -15.67 18.80
CA ILE A 105 -16.56 -14.86 18.67
C ILE A 105 -15.73 -15.36 17.51
N ILE A 106 -15.59 -16.68 17.32
CA ILE A 106 -14.91 -17.25 16.13
C ILE A 106 -15.60 -16.77 14.84
N LEU A 107 -16.93 -16.85 14.76
CA LEU A 107 -17.67 -16.38 13.58
C LEU A 107 -17.48 -14.87 13.35
N ALA A 108 -17.51 -14.07 14.42
CA ALA A 108 -17.27 -12.64 14.32
C ALA A 108 -15.84 -12.33 13.83
N PHE A 109 -14.85 -13.08 14.27
CA PHE A 109 -13.45 -12.94 13.88
C PHE A 109 -13.18 -13.41 12.43
N LEU A 110 -14.05 -14.27 11.89
CA LEU A 110 -14.01 -14.66 10.47
C LEU A 110 -14.72 -13.67 9.54
N ALA A 111 -15.46 -12.69 10.06
CA ALA A 111 -16.17 -11.71 9.22
C ALA A 111 -15.23 -10.93 8.28
N PRO A 112 -14.07 -10.39 8.72
CA PRO A 112 -13.12 -9.76 7.82
C PRO A 112 -12.57 -10.73 6.75
N PHE A 113 -12.42 -12.01 7.07
CA PHE A 113 -12.00 -13.02 6.13
C PHE A 113 -13.00 -13.21 4.98
N VAL A 114 -14.29 -13.35 5.32
CA VAL A 114 -15.36 -13.43 4.32
C VAL A 114 -15.40 -12.16 3.46
N PHE A 115 -15.26 -11.00 4.09
CA PHE A 115 -15.21 -9.72 3.40
C PHE A 115 -14.05 -9.66 2.39
N ALA A 116 -12.87 -10.17 2.74
CA ALA A 116 -11.69 -10.19 1.87
C ALA A 116 -11.96 -10.87 0.52
N PHE A 117 -12.79 -11.93 0.49
CA PHE A 117 -13.11 -12.69 -0.71
C PHE A 117 -14.38 -12.22 -1.44
N THR A 118 -15.11 -11.28 -0.87
CA THR A 118 -16.43 -10.87 -1.42
C THR A 118 -16.49 -9.41 -1.83
N VAL A 119 -15.64 -8.54 -1.29
CA VAL A 119 -15.70 -7.10 -1.54
C VAL A 119 -14.33 -6.60 -1.98
N SER A 120 -14.22 -6.15 -3.23
CA SER A 120 -13.04 -5.45 -3.73
C SER A 120 -13.11 -3.97 -3.36
N LEU A 121 -12.08 -3.47 -2.67
CA LEU A 121 -11.98 -2.06 -2.26
C LEU A 121 -11.15 -1.21 -3.21
N THR A 122 -10.21 -1.83 -3.92
CA THR A 122 -9.31 -1.17 -4.87
C THR A 122 -9.02 -2.09 -6.05
N VAL A 123 -8.32 -1.59 -7.05
CA VAL A 123 -7.87 -2.40 -8.19
C VAL A 123 -6.79 -3.40 -7.78
N ASP A 124 -6.02 -3.09 -6.75
CA ASP A 124 -4.99 -3.98 -6.21
C ASP A 124 -5.61 -4.97 -5.22
N VAL A 125 -5.60 -6.24 -5.60
CA VAL A 125 -6.12 -7.34 -4.77
C VAL A 125 -5.37 -7.52 -3.45
N THR A 126 -4.10 -7.08 -3.38
CA THR A 126 -3.27 -7.24 -2.18
C THR A 126 -3.78 -6.40 -1.00
N VAL A 127 -4.53 -5.34 -1.26
CA VAL A 127 -5.16 -4.52 -0.21
C VAL A 127 -6.10 -5.35 0.66
N ASN A 128 -6.78 -6.33 0.08
CA ASN A 128 -7.71 -7.20 0.80
C ASN A 128 -7.00 -8.23 1.69
N HIS A 129 -5.73 -8.53 1.46
CA HIS A 129 -4.95 -9.42 2.34
C HIS A 129 -4.90 -8.91 3.79
N LYS A 130 -5.02 -7.61 4.02
CA LYS A 130 -5.09 -7.02 5.37
C LYS A 130 -6.24 -7.60 6.20
N TYR A 131 -7.39 -7.87 5.58
CA TYR A 131 -8.54 -8.47 6.27
C TYR A 131 -8.34 -9.96 6.55
N ILE A 132 -7.64 -10.67 5.67
CA ILE A 132 -7.21 -12.06 5.93
C ILE A 132 -6.27 -12.08 7.14
N MET A 133 -5.25 -11.21 7.15
CA MET A 133 -4.30 -11.11 8.27
C MET A 133 -5.01 -10.78 9.58
N MET A 134 -5.94 -9.82 9.58
CA MET A 134 -6.72 -9.47 10.78
C MET A 134 -7.49 -10.68 11.31
N SER A 135 -8.20 -11.40 10.43
CA SER A 135 -8.91 -12.63 10.84
C SER A 135 -7.95 -13.67 11.40
N CYS A 136 -6.82 -13.93 10.71
CA CYS A 136 -5.85 -14.93 11.17
C CYS A 136 -5.29 -14.61 12.57
N ILE A 137 -4.98 -13.33 12.84
CA ILE A 137 -4.53 -12.89 14.17
C ILE A 137 -5.61 -13.15 15.22
N LEU A 138 -6.86 -12.78 14.93
CA LEU A 138 -7.97 -12.91 15.87
C LEU A 138 -8.34 -14.38 16.14
N VAL A 139 -8.45 -15.21 15.08
CA VAL A 139 -8.76 -16.63 15.27
C VAL A 139 -7.56 -17.41 15.84
N GLY A 140 -6.34 -16.93 15.64
CA GLY A 140 -5.13 -17.48 16.22
C GLY A 140 -5.18 -17.59 17.74
N ILE A 141 -5.95 -16.71 18.41
CA ILE A 141 -6.21 -16.77 19.87
C ILE A 141 -6.87 -18.13 20.21
N PHE A 142 -7.82 -18.60 19.41
CA PHE A 142 -8.49 -19.87 19.63
C PHE A 142 -7.61 -21.08 19.27
N ALA A 143 -6.75 -20.95 18.27
CA ALA A 143 -5.75 -21.95 17.98
C ALA A 143 -4.78 -22.11 19.16
N ALA A 144 -4.26 -21.02 19.68
CA ALA A 144 -3.41 -21.03 20.87
C ALA A 144 -4.13 -21.63 22.08
N HIS A 145 -5.40 -21.29 22.30
CA HIS A 145 -6.19 -21.83 23.40
C HIS A 145 -6.34 -23.37 23.32
N ILE A 146 -6.61 -23.93 22.13
CA ILE A 146 -6.64 -25.39 21.94
C ILE A 146 -5.29 -26.03 22.24
N ILE A 147 -4.22 -25.45 21.73
CA ILE A 147 -2.86 -25.98 21.93
C ILE A 147 -2.52 -26.02 23.42
N VAL A 148 -2.84 -24.96 24.17
CA VAL A 148 -2.65 -24.92 25.62
C VAL A 148 -3.47 -26.02 26.30
N LYS A 149 -4.75 -26.18 25.94
CA LYS A 149 -5.58 -27.27 26.49
C LYS A 149 -5.02 -28.68 26.19
N MET A 150 -4.36 -28.87 25.05
CA MET A 150 -3.69 -30.12 24.72
C MET A 150 -2.47 -30.36 25.61
N PHE A 151 -1.70 -29.32 25.94
CA PHE A 151 -0.57 -29.42 26.88
C PHE A 151 -0.99 -29.74 28.29
N ASP A 152 -2.18 -29.30 28.73
CA ASP A 152 -2.74 -29.57 30.07
C ASP A 152 -3.21 -31.03 30.24
N LYS A 153 -3.29 -31.81 29.14
CA LYS A 153 -3.61 -33.23 29.21
C LYS A 153 -2.48 -34.03 29.86
N LYS A 154 -2.85 -35.08 30.61
CA LYS A 154 -1.87 -35.94 31.26
C LYS A 154 -1.09 -36.84 30.32
N GLU A 155 -1.70 -37.22 29.21
CA GLU A 155 -1.12 -38.13 28.24
C GLU A 155 -0.08 -37.43 27.35
N ASN A 156 1.10 -37.97 27.22
CA ASN A 156 2.19 -37.44 26.42
C ASN A 156 1.84 -37.29 24.93
N THR A 157 0.93 -38.12 24.43
CA THR A 157 0.47 -38.06 23.03
C THR A 157 -0.12 -36.70 22.69
N TRP A 158 -0.94 -36.11 23.57
CA TRP A 158 -1.51 -34.77 23.36
C TRP A 158 -0.46 -33.67 23.41
N ARG A 159 0.55 -33.80 24.27
CA ARG A 159 1.67 -32.85 24.33
C ARG A 159 2.54 -32.88 23.09
N ILE A 160 2.81 -34.09 22.55
CA ILE A 160 3.54 -34.25 21.30
C ILE A 160 2.73 -33.66 20.14
N ALA A 161 1.43 -33.95 20.07
CA ALA A 161 0.54 -33.38 19.06
C ALA A 161 0.47 -31.84 19.12
N ALA A 162 0.42 -31.27 20.33
CA ALA A 162 0.48 -29.82 20.52
C ALA A 162 1.81 -29.22 20.02
N GLY A 163 2.94 -29.85 20.32
CA GLY A 163 4.24 -29.43 19.82
C GLY A 163 4.33 -29.50 18.29
N LEU A 164 3.80 -30.56 17.68
CA LEU A 164 3.73 -30.67 16.23
C LEU A 164 2.84 -29.59 15.60
N LEU A 165 1.70 -29.27 16.20
CA LEU A 165 0.83 -28.19 15.73
C LEU A 165 1.52 -26.83 15.83
N ILE A 166 2.24 -26.54 16.90
CA ILE A 166 3.03 -25.30 16.99
C ILE A 166 4.04 -25.24 15.85
N PHE A 167 4.78 -26.31 15.64
CA PHE A 167 5.76 -26.39 14.55
C PHE A 167 5.11 -26.13 13.19
N LEU A 168 4.00 -26.82 12.87
CA LEU A 168 3.30 -26.69 11.59
C LEU A 168 2.68 -25.28 11.39
N LEU A 169 2.20 -24.65 12.46
CA LEU A 169 1.62 -23.30 12.41
C LEU A 169 2.66 -22.19 12.31
N THR A 170 3.91 -22.44 12.69
CA THR A 170 4.93 -21.38 12.80
C THR A 170 6.09 -21.51 11.83
N ILE A 171 6.33 -22.72 11.29
CA ILE A 171 7.54 -23.01 10.50
C ILE A 171 7.70 -22.11 9.27
N THR A 172 6.61 -21.83 8.54
CA THR A 172 6.65 -20.94 7.38
C THR A 172 7.00 -19.52 7.75
N GLY A 173 6.40 -19.00 8.82
CA GLY A 173 6.71 -17.66 9.32
C GLY A 173 8.16 -17.55 9.83
N ILE A 174 8.67 -18.58 10.48
CA ILE A 174 10.08 -18.65 10.89
C ILE A 174 11.00 -18.65 9.66
N TYR A 175 10.66 -19.46 8.64
CA TYR A 175 11.41 -19.50 7.39
C TYR A 175 11.45 -18.13 6.70
N ASP A 176 10.31 -17.48 6.56
CA ASP A 176 10.20 -16.15 5.95
C ASP A 176 11.00 -15.11 6.74
N PHE A 177 10.89 -15.12 8.07
CA PHE A 177 11.66 -14.24 8.94
C PHE A 177 13.18 -14.42 8.77
N ILE A 178 13.66 -15.67 8.75
CA ILE A 178 15.07 -15.96 8.49
C ILE A 178 15.49 -15.49 7.09
N THR A 179 14.63 -15.69 6.09
CA THR A 179 14.90 -15.29 4.71
C THR A 179 15.02 -13.77 4.60
N VAL A 180 14.12 -13.01 5.25
CA VAL A 180 14.17 -11.54 5.29
C VAL A 180 15.46 -11.07 5.97
N ILE A 181 15.85 -11.65 7.11
CA ILE A 181 17.10 -11.30 7.78
C ILE A 181 18.31 -11.57 6.89
N ARG A 182 18.37 -12.74 6.23
CA ARG A 182 19.47 -13.08 5.33
C ARG A 182 19.55 -12.17 4.12
N LYS A 183 18.43 -11.85 3.49
CA LYS A 183 18.38 -10.91 2.35
C LYS A 183 18.78 -9.49 2.77
N ASN A 184 18.32 -9.02 3.92
CA ASN A 184 18.69 -7.70 4.43
C ASN A 184 20.19 -7.57 4.82
N SER A 185 20.91 -8.67 5.01
CA SER A 185 22.36 -8.63 5.20
C SER A 185 23.13 -8.51 3.88
N ASN A 186 22.50 -8.83 2.74
CA ASN A 186 23.11 -8.83 1.40
C ASN A 186 22.46 -7.74 0.54
N MET A 187 23.17 -6.68 0.28
CA MET A 187 23.07 -5.63 -0.77
C MET A 187 21.71 -5.21 -1.38
N ASP A 188 20.61 -5.90 -1.17
CA ASP A 188 19.27 -5.52 -1.67
C ASP A 188 18.60 -4.45 -0.79
N LYS A 189 19.39 -3.48 -0.30
CA LYS A 189 18.89 -2.40 0.55
C LYS A 189 18.66 -1.15 -0.28
N ILE A 190 17.48 -0.59 -0.20
CA ILE A 190 17.27 0.79 -0.62
C ILE A 190 17.78 1.67 0.54
N ILE A 191 18.89 2.37 0.29
CA ILE A 191 19.44 3.33 1.24
C ILE A 191 18.99 4.72 0.82
N LEU A 192 18.18 5.36 1.66
CA LEU A 192 17.73 6.73 1.45
C LEU A 192 18.57 7.65 2.34
N ASN A 193 19.37 8.52 1.71
CA ASN A 193 20.16 9.51 2.43
C ASN A 193 19.29 10.77 2.69
N MET A 194 18.88 10.96 3.94
CA MET A 194 18.07 12.11 4.34
C MET A 194 18.86 13.43 4.35
N ASP A 195 20.17 13.36 4.44
CA ASP A 195 21.09 14.50 4.46
C ASP A 195 21.74 14.73 3.08
N ASP A 196 21.14 14.21 2.02
CA ASP A 196 21.62 14.40 0.66
C ASP A 196 21.57 15.89 0.27
N PRO A 197 22.62 16.42 -0.39
CA PRO A 197 22.63 17.81 -0.88
C PRO A 197 21.44 18.17 -1.79
N LEU A 198 20.91 17.20 -2.52
CA LEU A 198 19.70 17.38 -3.31
C LEU A 198 18.47 17.67 -2.44
N THR A 199 18.34 16.98 -1.30
CA THR A 199 17.25 17.23 -0.35
C THR A 199 17.32 18.67 0.20
N GLU A 200 18.54 19.14 0.49
CA GLU A 200 18.75 20.51 0.96
C GLU A 200 18.49 21.54 -0.16
N PHE A 201 18.89 21.24 -1.40
CA PHE A 201 18.56 22.07 -2.57
C PHE A 201 17.04 22.24 -2.70
N VAL A 202 16.26 21.16 -2.62
CA VAL A 202 14.80 21.20 -2.71
C VAL A 202 14.22 22.10 -1.61
N ARG A 203 14.65 21.92 -0.35
CA ARG A 203 14.17 22.73 0.79
C ARG A 203 14.42 24.21 0.62
N ARG A 204 15.53 24.60 -0.01
CA ARG A 204 15.91 26.01 -0.20
C ARG A 204 15.34 26.64 -1.44
N SER A 205 15.16 25.86 -2.49
CA SER A 205 14.87 26.36 -3.85
C SER A 205 13.43 26.14 -4.29
N SER A 206 12.62 25.43 -3.49
CA SER A 206 11.23 25.15 -3.83
C SER A 206 10.27 25.43 -2.68
N ASN A 207 9.00 25.58 -3.02
CA ASN A 207 7.90 25.71 -2.06
C ASN A 207 6.88 24.57 -2.24
N SER A 208 5.90 24.48 -1.34
CA SER A 208 4.92 23.39 -1.31
C SER A 208 3.96 23.32 -2.50
N LYS A 209 4.00 24.28 -3.41
CA LYS A 209 3.19 24.31 -4.64
C LYS A 209 3.98 23.95 -5.89
N ASP A 210 5.32 23.94 -5.78
CA ASP A 210 6.19 23.63 -6.90
C ASP A 210 6.13 22.16 -7.24
N ILE A 211 5.83 21.84 -8.51
CA ILE A 211 5.67 20.49 -9.02
C ILE A 211 6.95 20.09 -9.74
N PHE A 212 7.48 18.93 -9.37
CA PHE A 212 8.65 18.31 -9.99
C PHE A 212 8.24 17.22 -10.96
N LEU A 213 8.73 17.30 -12.19
CA LEU A 213 8.67 16.19 -13.15
C LEU A 213 9.82 15.24 -12.87
N THR A 214 9.53 13.98 -12.59
CA THR A 214 10.50 12.91 -12.29
C THR A 214 10.14 11.63 -13.03
N ASP A 215 11.04 10.65 -13.07
CA ASP A 215 10.69 9.31 -13.53
C ASP A 215 9.58 8.71 -12.63
N PRO A 216 8.47 8.20 -13.19
CA PRO A 216 7.34 7.69 -12.43
C PRO A 216 7.51 6.24 -11.97
N TYR A 217 8.61 5.59 -12.31
CA TYR A 217 8.87 4.18 -11.99
C TYR A 217 9.91 4.00 -10.89
N THR A 218 10.43 5.10 -10.34
CA THR A 218 11.40 5.10 -9.25
C THR A 218 10.85 5.74 -7.99
N ILE A 219 11.44 5.40 -6.84
CA ILE A 219 11.20 6.09 -5.58
C ILE A 219 12.19 7.24 -5.50
N ASN A 220 11.70 8.45 -5.74
CA ASN A 220 12.56 9.63 -5.79
C ASN A 220 12.76 10.25 -4.39
N GLN A 221 14.01 10.51 -4.03
CA GLN A 221 14.38 11.09 -2.74
C GLN A 221 13.99 12.56 -2.56
N LEU A 222 13.62 13.27 -3.62
CA LEU A 222 13.13 14.65 -3.54
C LEU A 222 11.99 14.85 -2.55
N VAL A 223 11.15 13.81 -2.35
CA VAL A 223 10.03 13.84 -1.41
C VAL A 223 10.48 14.15 0.04
N PHE A 224 11.71 13.80 0.41
CA PHE A 224 12.27 14.11 1.73
C PHE A 224 12.64 15.59 1.89
N GLY A 225 12.83 16.30 0.77
CA GLY A 225 12.96 17.75 0.72
C GLY A 225 11.64 18.49 0.76
N GLY A 226 10.51 17.77 0.64
CA GLY A 226 9.17 18.36 0.56
C GLY A 226 8.68 18.59 -0.87
N ALA A 227 9.37 18.05 -1.89
CA ALA A 227 8.94 18.17 -3.28
C ALA A 227 7.58 17.50 -3.53
N MET A 228 6.73 18.20 -4.28
CA MET A 228 5.51 17.62 -4.85
C MET A 228 5.84 17.06 -6.24
N LEU A 229 5.70 15.77 -6.43
CA LEU A 229 5.96 15.13 -7.72
C LEU A 229 4.72 15.22 -8.62
N PHE A 230 4.91 15.51 -9.92
CA PHE A 230 3.85 15.45 -10.92
C PHE A 230 3.24 14.04 -10.95
N GLN A 231 4.12 13.05 -10.98
CA GLN A 231 3.77 11.65 -10.76
C GLN A 231 4.89 10.99 -9.96
N GLY A 232 4.54 10.52 -8.75
CA GLY A 232 5.41 9.62 -8.01
C GLY A 232 5.35 8.21 -8.58
N HIS A 233 5.87 7.23 -7.84
CA HIS A 233 5.83 5.85 -8.30
C HIS A 233 4.39 5.43 -8.62
N GLN A 234 4.12 5.12 -9.89
CA GLN A 234 2.81 4.86 -10.47
C GLN A 234 1.99 3.85 -9.64
N TYR A 235 2.63 2.78 -9.18
CA TYR A 235 1.98 1.73 -8.41
C TYR A 235 1.19 2.26 -7.20
N TYR A 236 1.71 3.24 -6.47
CA TYR A 236 1.05 3.75 -5.27
C TYR A 236 -0.26 4.49 -5.57
N ALA A 237 -0.29 5.28 -6.63
CA ALA A 237 -1.50 5.96 -7.07
C ALA A 237 -2.51 4.97 -7.68
N TRP A 238 -2.04 4.11 -8.57
CA TRP A 238 -2.87 3.09 -9.20
C TRP A 238 -3.48 2.11 -8.18
N SER A 239 -2.69 1.61 -7.24
CA SER A 239 -3.18 0.67 -6.21
C SER A 239 -4.22 1.31 -5.28
N ALA A 240 -4.16 2.62 -5.10
CA ALA A 240 -5.19 3.40 -4.40
C ALA A 240 -6.42 3.69 -5.27
N GLY A 241 -6.38 3.36 -6.58
CA GLY A 241 -7.48 3.51 -7.52
C GLY A 241 -7.55 4.85 -8.24
N TYR A 242 -6.48 5.64 -8.22
CA TYR A 242 -6.39 6.85 -9.04
C TYR A 242 -6.11 6.48 -10.50
N ASP A 243 -6.66 7.27 -11.42
CA ASP A 243 -6.30 7.20 -12.83
C ASP A 243 -4.90 7.82 -13.02
N THR A 244 -3.95 6.99 -13.46
CA THR A 244 -2.57 7.39 -13.71
C THR A 244 -2.28 7.58 -15.20
N ASP A 245 -3.18 7.17 -16.09
CA ASP A 245 -2.93 7.09 -17.54
C ASP A 245 -2.60 8.46 -18.12
N TYR A 246 -3.35 9.49 -17.74
CA TYR A 246 -3.08 10.86 -18.24
C TYR A 246 -1.67 11.32 -17.87
N ARG A 247 -1.26 11.12 -16.61
CA ARG A 247 0.05 11.56 -16.13
C ARG A 247 1.18 10.76 -16.74
N ASP A 248 1.00 9.47 -16.93
CA ASP A 248 1.98 8.61 -17.64
C ASP A 248 2.22 9.11 -19.07
N ILE A 249 1.15 9.43 -19.81
CA ILE A 249 1.23 9.97 -21.16
C ILE A 249 1.95 11.32 -21.15
N MET A 250 1.63 12.21 -20.20
CA MET A 250 2.25 13.54 -20.13
C MET A 250 3.73 13.48 -19.74
N VAL A 251 4.11 12.63 -18.78
CA VAL A 251 5.53 12.40 -18.42
C VAL A 251 6.31 11.96 -19.65
N LYS A 252 5.80 10.97 -20.38
CA LYS A 252 6.42 10.49 -21.61
C LYS A 252 6.58 11.62 -22.64
N ARG A 253 5.51 12.36 -22.93
CA ARG A 253 5.54 13.46 -23.91
C ARG A 253 6.52 14.57 -23.54
N MET A 254 6.62 14.93 -22.24
CA MET A 254 7.55 15.96 -21.79
C MET A 254 9.01 15.52 -21.93
N TYR A 255 9.34 14.28 -21.59
CA TYR A 255 10.70 13.76 -21.75
C TYR A 255 11.10 13.49 -23.21
N GLU A 256 10.14 13.16 -24.09
CA GLU A 256 10.36 12.90 -25.53
C GLU A 256 10.21 14.15 -26.39
N ALA A 257 9.85 15.30 -25.84
CA ALA A 257 9.60 16.53 -26.59
C ALA A 257 10.79 16.88 -27.52
N LYS A 258 10.49 17.14 -28.78
CA LYS A 258 11.54 17.32 -29.84
C LYS A 258 12.02 18.74 -29.94
N THR A 259 11.21 19.72 -29.55
CA THR A 259 11.53 21.14 -29.66
C THR A 259 11.33 21.86 -28.33
N PRO A 260 12.08 22.97 -28.07
CA PRO A 260 11.89 23.81 -26.91
C PRO A 260 10.43 24.30 -26.74
N ALA A 261 9.80 24.71 -27.83
CA ALA A 261 8.42 25.21 -27.81
C ALA A 261 7.40 24.14 -27.41
N GLU A 262 7.58 22.90 -27.91
CA GLU A 262 6.73 21.75 -27.51
C GLU A 262 6.90 21.42 -26.03
N LEU A 263 8.14 21.36 -25.55
CA LEU A 263 8.43 21.10 -24.15
C LEU A 263 7.83 22.16 -23.24
N ASP A 264 8.04 23.44 -23.59
CA ASP A 264 7.56 24.57 -22.82
C ASP A 264 6.03 24.60 -22.71
N MET A 265 5.33 24.35 -23.81
CA MET A 265 3.87 24.23 -23.83
C MET A 265 3.38 23.12 -22.87
N LEU A 266 3.97 21.93 -22.94
CA LEU A 266 3.58 20.80 -22.09
C LEU A 266 3.86 21.07 -20.60
N VAL A 267 4.98 21.73 -20.31
CA VAL A 267 5.39 22.12 -18.96
C VAL A 267 4.43 23.14 -18.36
N GLU A 268 4.05 24.18 -19.14
CA GLU A 268 3.09 25.20 -18.72
C GLU A 268 1.69 24.62 -18.51
N GLU A 269 1.18 23.79 -19.43
CA GLU A 269 -0.12 23.11 -19.31
C GLU A 269 -0.24 22.25 -18.04
N ASN A 270 0.88 21.67 -17.59
CA ASN A 270 0.91 20.78 -16.41
C ASN A 270 1.46 21.44 -15.16
N ASN A 271 1.74 22.75 -15.18
CA ASN A 271 2.29 23.52 -14.08
C ASN A 271 3.58 22.92 -13.48
N ILE A 272 4.46 22.39 -14.33
CA ILE A 272 5.74 21.84 -13.88
C ILE A 272 6.70 22.97 -13.55
N ARG A 273 7.21 23.00 -12.32
CA ARG A 273 8.18 24.00 -11.87
C ARG A 273 9.63 23.56 -12.05
N PHE A 274 9.89 22.27 -11.88
CA PHE A 274 11.23 21.72 -12.06
C PHE A 274 11.19 20.41 -12.86
N ILE A 275 12.16 20.24 -13.76
CA ILE A 275 12.37 18.98 -14.48
C ILE A 275 13.62 18.31 -13.93
N VAL A 276 13.49 17.04 -13.56
CA VAL A 276 14.58 16.23 -13.05
C VAL A 276 15.02 15.24 -14.11
N VAL A 277 16.33 15.11 -14.30
CA VAL A 277 16.94 14.08 -15.13
C VAL A 277 17.95 13.32 -14.28
N GLU A 278 17.73 12.05 -14.14
CA GLU A 278 18.54 11.12 -13.36
C GLU A 278 18.84 9.83 -14.13
N TYR A 279 19.57 8.91 -13.52
CA TYR A 279 19.90 7.62 -14.13
C TYR A 279 18.67 6.87 -14.65
N ALA A 280 17.60 6.81 -13.86
CA ALA A 280 16.36 6.12 -14.26
C ALA A 280 15.74 6.68 -15.56
N ASN A 281 15.79 8.00 -15.75
CA ASN A 281 15.31 8.62 -17.00
C ASN A 281 16.16 8.19 -18.21
N ARG A 282 17.49 8.10 -18.04
CA ARG A 282 18.42 7.80 -19.14
C ARG A 282 18.35 6.35 -19.61
N ILE A 283 18.04 5.43 -18.69
CA ILE A 283 17.92 3.99 -19.00
C ILE A 283 16.47 3.53 -19.19
N SER A 284 15.51 4.46 -19.22
CA SER A 284 14.09 4.11 -19.31
C SER A 284 13.79 3.38 -20.62
N GLU A 285 13.12 2.23 -20.51
CA GLU A 285 12.55 1.52 -21.66
C GLU A 285 11.13 2.00 -22.01
N LYS A 286 10.59 2.95 -21.24
CA LYS A 286 9.21 3.43 -21.35
C LYS A 286 9.08 4.65 -22.24
N TYR A 287 10.16 5.44 -22.39
CA TYR A 287 10.23 6.64 -23.21
C TYR A 287 11.67 6.94 -23.61
N ASP A 288 11.81 7.68 -24.73
CA ASP A 288 13.11 8.10 -25.27
C ASP A 288 13.45 9.50 -24.73
N LEU A 289 14.31 9.57 -23.70
CA LEU A 289 14.70 10.85 -23.09
C LEU A 289 15.44 11.76 -24.09
N ASN A 290 14.93 12.96 -24.30
CA ASN A 290 15.61 14.04 -25.04
C ASN A 290 16.22 15.06 -24.07
N GLU A 291 17.29 14.66 -23.37
CA GLU A 291 17.98 15.53 -22.40
C GLU A 291 18.56 16.78 -23.06
N ASP A 292 19.03 16.69 -24.32
CA ASP A 292 19.56 17.83 -25.06
C ASP A 292 18.51 18.92 -25.27
N ASN A 293 17.28 18.56 -25.56
CA ASN A 293 16.19 19.51 -25.69
C ASN A 293 15.87 20.21 -24.37
N ILE A 294 15.86 19.46 -23.24
CA ILE A 294 15.65 20.02 -21.92
C ILE A 294 16.75 21.05 -21.60
N ARG A 295 18.02 20.71 -21.86
CA ARG A 295 19.19 21.58 -21.63
C ARG A 295 19.20 22.83 -22.53
N ARG A 296 18.62 22.75 -23.71
CA ARG A 296 18.46 23.92 -24.62
C ARG A 296 17.28 24.81 -24.21
N THR A 297 16.32 24.24 -23.49
CA THR A 297 15.09 24.94 -23.11
C THR A 297 15.23 25.68 -21.79
N TYR A 298 15.82 25.03 -20.79
CA TYR A 298 15.84 25.51 -19.40
C TYR A 298 17.23 25.48 -18.76
N GLU A 299 17.48 26.44 -17.84
CA GLU A 299 18.70 26.51 -17.05
C GLU A 299 18.80 25.34 -16.08
N CYS A 300 19.94 24.65 -16.07
CA CYS A 300 20.26 23.66 -15.06
C CYS A 300 20.68 24.37 -13.76
N VAL A 301 19.86 24.23 -12.70
CA VAL A 301 20.06 24.93 -11.42
C VAL A 301 20.70 24.06 -10.33
N TYR A 302 20.72 22.75 -10.57
CA TYR A 302 21.41 21.80 -9.69
C TYR A 302 21.98 20.67 -10.52
N GLU A 303 23.22 20.28 -10.25
CA GLU A 303 23.87 19.17 -10.91
C GLU A 303 24.82 18.47 -9.94
N ALA A 304 24.75 17.14 -9.88
CA ALA A 304 25.61 16.31 -9.03
C ALA A 304 25.85 14.93 -9.67
N GLY A 305 26.99 14.30 -9.36
CA GLY A 305 27.40 13.02 -9.93
C GLY A 305 28.02 13.15 -11.33
N ASP A 306 28.44 12.03 -11.90
CA ASP A 306 29.15 11.94 -13.16
C ASP A 306 28.53 10.90 -14.11
N GLY A 307 28.69 11.10 -15.42
CA GLY A 307 28.26 10.18 -16.46
C GLY A 307 26.75 9.89 -16.40
N GLU A 308 26.38 8.63 -16.52
CA GLU A 308 24.97 8.20 -16.49
C GLU A 308 24.32 8.41 -15.14
N TRP A 309 25.10 8.43 -14.05
CA TRP A 309 24.65 8.66 -12.66
C TRP A 309 24.46 10.14 -12.31
N LYS A 310 24.70 11.02 -13.26
CA LYS A 310 24.52 12.43 -13.09
C LYS A 310 23.07 12.78 -12.81
N TYR A 311 22.87 13.56 -11.78
CA TYR A 311 21.55 14.08 -11.39
C TYR A 311 21.48 15.56 -11.76
N SER A 312 20.47 15.95 -12.52
CA SER A 312 20.31 17.32 -13.00
C SER A 312 18.89 17.82 -12.72
N VAL A 313 18.76 19.06 -12.25
CA VAL A 313 17.46 19.75 -12.03
C VAL A 313 17.42 21.00 -12.86
N PHE A 314 16.39 21.15 -13.67
CA PHE A 314 16.16 22.29 -14.55
C PHE A 314 15.00 23.13 -14.03
N ASP A 315 15.16 24.47 -14.04
CA ASP A 315 14.20 25.44 -13.57
C ASP A 315 13.38 25.96 -14.76
N THR A 316 12.09 25.67 -14.81
CA THR A 316 11.22 26.00 -15.95
C THR A 316 10.88 27.49 -16.05
N GLU A 317 11.08 28.27 -14.99
CA GLU A 317 10.97 29.73 -15.06
C GLU A 317 12.21 30.39 -15.65
N LYS A 318 13.33 29.65 -15.76
CA LYS A 318 14.58 30.12 -16.33
C LYS A 318 14.77 29.60 -17.76
N LYS A 319 14.00 30.14 -18.70
CA LYS A 319 14.06 29.79 -20.12
C LYS A 319 15.35 30.28 -20.76
N ILE A 320 16.04 29.43 -21.54
CA ILE A 320 17.26 29.74 -22.27
C ILE A 320 16.93 30.07 -23.73
N PHE A 321 15.98 29.36 -24.35
CA PHE A 321 15.65 29.48 -25.76
C PHE A 321 15.08 30.87 -26.13
N ASP A 322 14.39 31.54 -25.22
CA ASP A 322 13.88 32.90 -25.44
C ASP A 322 15.00 33.95 -25.49
N LYS A 323 16.20 33.65 -24.95
CA LYS A 323 17.37 34.56 -24.97
C LYS A 323 18.12 34.53 -26.28
N ALA A 324 17.88 33.55 -27.15
CA ALA A 324 18.51 33.41 -28.45
C ALA A 324 17.81 34.18 -29.60
N VAL A 325 16.65 34.79 -29.33
CA VAL A 325 15.81 35.54 -30.26
C VAL A 325 15.94 37.06 -30.09
N ASN A 326 16.59 37.51 -29.02
CA ASN A 326 16.92 38.94 -28.77
C ASN A 326 18.43 39.15 -28.84
#